data_9155caeff2eaa772d821a734458cbaf0
#
_entry.id   9155caeff2eaa772d821a734458cbaf0
#
_cell.length_a   1.000
_cell.length_b   1.000
_cell.length_c   1.000
_cell.angle_alpha   90.00
_cell.angle_beta   90.00
_cell.angle_gamma   90.00
#
_symmetry.space_group_name_H-M   'P 1'
#
loop_
_entity.id
_entity.type
_entity.pdbx_description
1 polymer ?
#
loop_
_entity_poly.entity_id
_entity_poly.type
_entity_poly.pdbx_seq_one_letter_code
_entity_poly.pdbx_strand_id
1 'polypeptide(L)'
;MSQENSYQRDRLLEEFSKRLQRAIDESSFGGLEQGVLSAQIGVSRQALRKWLEGKTLPSQTRLPAIADLLKVQLTWLATGEGNMRELKGKVGDTPYDRLQHLHFSLSKEEAELLDTYRQLSVNTKTSFFDLLRQIAKDIKKPVHR
;
A
#
# COMPACT_ATOMS: atom_id res chain seq x y z
N MET A 1 -29.79 21.34 -17.25
CA MET A 1 -29.47 20.34 -16.20
C MET A 1 -28.78 19.09 -16.74
N SER A 2 -29.14 18.56 -17.89
CA SER A 2 -28.50 17.33 -18.40
C SER A 2 -27.08 17.49 -18.93
N GLN A 3 -26.68 18.65 -19.45
CA GLN A 3 -25.34 18.90 -19.99
C GLN A 3 -24.26 19.06 -18.91
N GLU A 4 -24.58 19.71 -17.80
CA GLU A 4 -23.65 19.93 -16.69
C GLU A 4 -23.28 18.62 -15.98
N ASN A 5 -24.23 17.72 -15.85
CA ASN A 5 -24.01 16.39 -15.26
C ASN A 5 -23.18 15.47 -16.16
N SER A 6 -23.32 15.60 -17.49
CA SER A 6 -22.48 14.88 -18.45
C SER A 6 -21.04 15.36 -18.41
N TYR A 7 -20.82 16.68 -18.38
CA TYR A 7 -19.49 17.27 -18.33
C TYR A 7 -18.71 16.90 -17.04
N GLN A 8 -19.38 16.91 -15.91
CA GLN A 8 -18.77 16.48 -14.64
C GLN A 8 -18.40 15.00 -14.67
N ARG A 9 -19.26 14.15 -15.23
CA ARG A 9 -19.00 12.72 -15.37
C ARG A 9 -17.78 12.46 -16.27
N ASP A 10 -17.71 13.11 -17.41
CA ASP A 10 -16.60 12.94 -18.36
C ASP A 10 -15.26 13.38 -17.74
N ARG A 11 -15.27 14.45 -16.97
CA ARG A 11 -14.11 14.91 -16.20
C ARG A 11 -13.66 13.90 -15.15
N LEU A 12 -14.58 13.31 -14.41
CA LEU A 12 -14.26 12.28 -13.40
C LEU A 12 -13.64 11.04 -14.07
N LEU A 13 -14.17 10.63 -15.21
CA LEU A 13 -13.63 9.50 -15.99
C LEU A 13 -12.22 9.78 -16.48
N GLU A 14 -11.97 10.97 -16.99
CA GLU A 14 -10.64 11.38 -17.46
C GLU A 14 -9.62 11.48 -16.31
N GLU A 15 -10.00 12.10 -15.20
CA GLU A 15 -9.13 12.20 -14.02
C GLU A 15 -8.79 10.82 -13.42
N PHE A 16 -9.75 9.91 -13.37
CA PHE A 16 -9.51 8.52 -12.95
C PHE A 16 -8.55 7.80 -13.92
N SER A 17 -8.77 7.94 -15.23
CA SER A 17 -7.92 7.34 -16.25
C SER A 17 -6.46 7.78 -16.10
N LYS A 18 -6.20 9.08 -15.88
CA LYS A 18 -4.86 9.63 -15.65
C LYS A 18 -4.21 9.05 -14.38
N ARG A 19 -4.97 8.93 -13.29
CA ARG A 19 -4.47 8.31 -12.05
C ARG A 19 -4.15 6.83 -12.24
N LEU A 20 -5.03 6.10 -12.89
CA LEU A 20 -4.81 4.68 -13.17
C LEU A 20 -3.57 4.47 -14.05
N GLN A 21 -3.42 5.24 -15.12
CA GLN A 21 -2.23 5.19 -15.97
C GLN A 21 -0.96 5.47 -15.18
N ARG A 22 -0.95 6.52 -14.37
CA ARG A 22 0.19 6.86 -13.53
C ARG A 22 0.51 5.75 -12.52
N ALA A 23 -0.50 5.15 -11.90
CA ALA A 23 -0.32 4.05 -10.97
C ALA A 23 0.33 2.82 -11.63
N ILE A 24 -0.07 2.53 -12.86
CA ILE A 24 0.52 1.45 -13.67
C ILE A 24 1.97 1.77 -14.02
N ASP A 25 2.24 2.95 -14.56
CA ASP A 25 3.58 3.36 -15.02
C ASP A 25 4.62 3.36 -13.88
N GLU A 26 4.20 3.76 -12.67
CA GLU A 26 5.06 3.77 -11.47
C GLU A 26 5.07 2.45 -10.70
N SER A 27 4.34 1.43 -11.15
CA SER A 27 4.30 0.09 -10.55
C SER A 27 5.31 -0.86 -11.20
N SER A 28 5.42 -2.07 -10.64
CA SER A 28 6.17 -3.16 -11.28
C SER A 28 5.56 -3.64 -12.60
N PHE A 29 4.36 -3.17 -12.93
CA PHE A 29 3.64 -3.48 -14.18
C PHE A 29 3.87 -2.43 -15.27
N GLY A 30 4.61 -1.37 -14.98
CA GLY A 30 5.00 -0.36 -15.97
C GLY A 30 5.76 -0.99 -17.14
N GLY A 31 5.30 -0.73 -18.36
CA GLY A 31 5.89 -1.30 -19.57
C GLY A 31 5.41 -2.71 -19.94
N LEU A 32 4.55 -3.35 -19.15
CA LEU A 32 3.94 -4.62 -19.51
C LEU A 32 2.78 -4.42 -20.52
N GLU A 33 2.58 -5.43 -21.34
CA GLU A 33 1.42 -5.44 -22.25
C GLU A 33 0.10 -5.43 -21.48
N GLN A 34 -0.89 -4.70 -21.99
CA GLN A 34 -2.22 -4.60 -21.39
C GLN A 34 -2.89 -5.96 -21.15
N GLY A 35 -2.52 -6.96 -21.96
CA GLY A 35 -3.01 -8.32 -21.80
C GLY A 35 -2.55 -8.99 -20.51
N VAL A 36 -1.29 -8.79 -20.14
CA VAL A 36 -0.72 -9.32 -18.90
C VAL A 36 -1.34 -8.60 -17.70
N LEU A 37 -1.42 -7.28 -17.75
CA LEU A 37 -2.01 -6.47 -16.68
C LEU A 37 -3.50 -6.80 -16.48
N SER A 38 -4.28 -6.94 -17.55
CA SER A 38 -5.70 -7.30 -17.44
C SER A 38 -5.91 -8.67 -16.81
N ALA A 39 -5.05 -9.64 -17.13
CA ALA A 39 -5.07 -10.96 -16.51
C ALA A 39 -4.75 -10.91 -15.01
N GLN A 40 -3.78 -10.10 -14.60
CA GLN A 40 -3.44 -9.90 -13.19
C GLN A 40 -4.58 -9.24 -12.38
N ILE A 41 -5.27 -8.28 -12.98
CA ILE A 41 -6.44 -7.63 -12.37
C ILE A 41 -7.67 -8.57 -12.39
N GLY A 42 -7.68 -9.58 -13.25
CA GLY A 42 -8.82 -10.49 -13.44
C GLY A 42 -9.96 -9.87 -14.25
N VAL A 43 -9.62 -9.09 -15.29
CA VAL A 43 -10.58 -8.44 -16.18
C VAL A 43 -10.23 -8.68 -17.66
N SER A 44 -11.17 -8.39 -18.56
CA SER A 44 -10.88 -8.44 -19.99
C SER A 44 -9.98 -7.27 -20.42
N ARG A 45 -9.18 -7.48 -21.47
CA ARG A 45 -8.39 -6.40 -22.09
C ARG A 45 -9.25 -5.21 -22.47
N GLN A 46 -10.47 -5.47 -22.96
CA GLN A 46 -11.41 -4.44 -23.37
C GLN A 46 -11.89 -3.59 -22.17
N ALA A 47 -12.13 -4.21 -21.01
CA ALA A 47 -12.50 -3.48 -19.80
C ALA A 47 -11.37 -2.57 -19.33
N LEU A 48 -10.15 -3.10 -19.22
CA LEU A 48 -8.97 -2.30 -18.86
C LEU A 48 -8.74 -1.14 -19.83
N ARG A 49 -8.85 -1.40 -21.14
CA ARG A 49 -8.71 -0.38 -22.16
C ARG A 49 -9.74 0.74 -22.00
N LYS A 50 -11.02 0.42 -21.76
CA LYS A 50 -12.06 1.43 -21.51
C LYS A 50 -11.78 2.29 -20.28
N TRP A 51 -11.18 1.73 -19.23
CA TRP A 51 -10.77 2.50 -18.06
C TRP A 51 -9.61 3.45 -18.36
N LEU A 52 -8.61 2.99 -19.12
CA LEU A 52 -7.46 3.80 -19.51
C LEU A 52 -7.83 4.90 -20.54
N GLU A 53 -8.85 4.67 -21.34
CA GLU A 53 -9.39 5.66 -22.28
C GLU A 53 -10.40 6.64 -21.63
N GLY A 54 -10.66 6.49 -20.32
CA GLY A 54 -11.62 7.34 -19.61
C GLY A 54 -13.08 7.17 -20.08
N LYS A 55 -13.44 6.00 -20.58
CA LYS A 55 -14.79 5.70 -21.06
C LYS A 55 -15.69 5.12 -19.97
N THR A 56 -15.11 4.35 -19.07
CA THR A 56 -15.83 3.70 -17.96
C THR A 56 -14.96 3.66 -16.72
N LEU A 57 -15.59 3.47 -15.56
CA LEU A 57 -14.92 3.19 -14.29
C LEU A 57 -14.99 1.70 -13.96
N PRO A 58 -14.01 1.15 -13.22
CA PRO A 58 -14.18 -0.15 -12.60
C PRO A 58 -15.29 -0.10 -11.54
N SER A 59 -15.87 -1.27 -11.26
CA SER A 59 -16.86 -1.36 -10.17
C SER A 59 -16.21 -1.05 -8.82
N GLN A 60 -17.01 -0.57 -7.87
CA GLN A 60 -16.53 -0.28 -6.52
C GLN A 60 -15.92 -1.50 -5.82
N THR A 61 -16.41 -2.69 -6.13
CA THR A 61 -15.88 -3.95 -5.60
C THR A 61 -14.51 -4.32 -6.16
N ARG A 62 -14.15 -3.82 -7.34
CA ARG A 62 -12.84 -4.08 -7.98
C ARG A 62 -11.77 -3.04 -7.64
N LEU A 63 -12.17 -1.83 -7.29
CA LEU A 63 -11.23 -0.75 -6.96
C LEU A 63 -10.22 -1.13 -5.87
N PRO A 64 -10.61 -1.76 -4.74
CA PRO A 64 -9.66 -2.18 -3.71
C PRO A 64 -8.60 -3.16 -4.24
N ALA A 65 -9.01 -4.15 -5.02
CA ALA A 65 -8.08 -5.13 -5.59
C ALA A 65 -7.10 -4.48 -6.58
N ILE A 66 -7.54 -3.51 -7.37
CA ILE A 66 -6.68 -2.75 -8.29
C ILE A 66 -5.68 -1.90 -7.49
N ALA A 67 -6.14 -1.21 -6.44
CA ALA A 67 -5.29 -0.40 -5.57
C ALA A 67 -4.22 -1.25 -4.88
N ASP A 68 -4.58 -2.42 -4.35
CA ASP A 68 -3.65 -3.37 -3.73
C ASP A 68 -2.62 -3.91 -4.73
N LEU A 69 -3.05 -4.27 -5.94
CA LEU A 69 -2.17 -4.77 -6.97
C LEU A 69 -1.13 -3.73 -7.39
N LEU A 70 -1.56 -2.48 -7.57
CA LEU A 70 -0.71 -1.37 -7.98
C LEU A 70 0.05 -0.73 -6.80
N LYS A 71 -0.20 -1.16 -5.56
CA LYS A 71 0.39 -0.61 -4.34
C LYS A 71 0.15 0.90 -4.18
N VAL A 72 -1.08 1.31 -4.41
CA VAL A 72 -1.54 2.69 -4.25
C VAL A 72 -2.68 2.78 -3.24
N GLN A 73 -2.88 3.97 -2.68
CA GLN A 73 -3.99 4.25 -1.78
C GLN A 73 -5.33 4.19 -2.54
N LEU A 74 -6.31 3.47 -2.00
CA LEU A 74 -7.63 3.34 -2.59
C LEU A 74 -8.31 4.71 -2.76
N THR A 75 -8.26 5.56 -1.72
CA THR A 75 -8.85 6.90 -1.75
C THR A 75 -8.23 7.75 -2.86
N TRP A 76 -6.89 7.72 -2.99
CA TRP A 76 -6.22 8.44 -4.05
C TRP A 76 -6.62 7.92 -5.44
N LEU A 77 -6.68 6.61 -5.64
CA LEU A 77 -7.08 6.04 -6.92
C LEU A 77 -8.52 6.41 -7.29
N ALA A 78 -9.44 6.32 -6.33
CA ALA A 78 -10.86 6.58 -6.54
C ALA A 78 -11.18 8.07 -6.71
N THR A 79 -10.63 8.93 -5.87
CA THR A 79 -11.03 10.35 -5.75
C THR A 79 -9.94 11.35 -6.12
N GLY A 80 -8.68 10.94 -6.12
CA GLY A 80 -7.53 11.83 -6.26
C GLY A 80 -7.11 12.52 -4.98
N GLU A 81 -7.81 12.29 -3.86
CA GLU A 81 -7.49 12.86 -2.57
C GLU A 81 -6.38 12.08 -1.87
N GLY A 82 -5.52 12.82 -1.17
CA GLY A 82 -4.40 12.24 -0.43
C GLY A 82 -3.19 11.92 -1.31
N ASN A 83 -2.32 11.06 -0.81
CA ASN A 83 -1.11 10.66 -1.51
C ASN A 83 -1.34 9.36 -2.28
N MET A 84 -0.72 9.25 -3.43
CA MET A 84 -0.76 8.03 -4.27
C MET A 84 -0.30 6.79 -3.52
N ARG A 85 0.78 6.92 -2.78
CA ARG A 85 1.32 5.87 -1.89
C ARG A 85 1.47 6.44 -0.50
N GLU A 86 1.43 5.57 0.49
CA GLU A 86 1.78 5.99 1.84
C GLU A 86 3.18 6.61 1.83
N LEU A 87 3.28 7.82 2.38
CA LEU A 87 4.58 8.47 2.54
C LEU A 87 5.40 7.61 3.52
N LYS A 88 6.34 6.85 2.99
CA LYS A 88 7.36 6.23 3.83
C LYS A 88 8.06 7.35 4.60
N GLY A 89 7.67 7.58 5.83
CA GLY A 89 8.47 8.37 6.76
C GLY A 89 7.93 9.66 7.33
N LYS A 90 6.58 9.95 7.35
CA LYS A 90 6.10 11.18 8.03
C LYS A 90 4.84 11.09 8.89
N VAL A 91 4.22 9.95 9.02
CA VAL A 91 3.16 9.77 10.02
C VAL A 91 3.53 8.53 10.83
N GLY A 92 4.07 8.77 12.01
CA GLY A 92 4.41 7.72 12.95
C GLY A 92 5.60 6.87 12.51
N ASP A 93 6.82 7.42 12.61
CA ASP A 93 8.07 6.63 12.52
C ASP A 93 8.22 5.74 13.77
N THR A 94 7.09 5.17 14.22
CA THR A 94 7.11 4.19 15.28
C THR A 94 7.48 2.82 14.71
N PRO A 95 8.20 2.00 15.48
CA PRO A 95 8.48 0.62 15.08
C PRO A 95 7.22 -0.17 14.71
N TYR A 96 6.07 0.20 15.26
CA TYR A 96 4.77 -0.42 14.98
C TYR A 96 4.28 -0.14 13.55
N ASP A 97 4.42 1.10 13.06
CA ASP A 97 3.99 1.45 11.72
C ASP A 97 4.86 0.78 10.65
N ARG A 98 6.15 0.58 10.93
CA ARG A 98 7.05 -0.17 10.06
C ARG A 98 6.68 -1.66 9.95
N LEU A 99 6.15 -2.24 11.01
CA LEU A 99 5.77 -3.66 11.05
C LEU A 99 4.46 -3.96 10.32
N GLN A 100 3.53 -3.00 10.24
CA GLN A 100 2.26 -3.20 9.53
C GLN A 100 2.42 -3.34 8.01
N HIS A 101 3.48 -2.75 7.44
CA HIS A 101 3.72 -2.78 5.99
C HIS A 101 4.63 -3.92 5.52
N LEU A 102 5.16 -4.66 6.47
CA LEU A 102 5.97 -5.81 6.18
C LEU A 102 5.07 -7.05 6.27
N HIS A 103 4.69 -7.59 5.12
CA HIS A 103 4.19 -8.97 5.03
C HIS A 103 5.34 -9.92 5.44
N PHE A 104 5.66 -9.93 6.72
CA PHE A 104 6.56 -10.93 7.26
C PHE A 104 5.82 -12.24 7.43
N SER A 105 6.27 -13.25 6.74
CA SER A 105 6.26 -14.56 7.33
C SER A 105 7.29 -14.54 8.47
N LEU A 106 6.82 -14.41 9.70
CA LEU A 106 7.66 -14.56 10.88
C LEU A 106 8.36 -15.92 10.82
N SER A 107 9.64 -15.94 11.12
CA SER A 107 10.31 -17.21 11.38
C SER A 107 9.65 -17.91 12.58
N LYS A 108 9.83 -19.21 12.70
CA LYS A 108 9.30 -19.96 13.84
C LYS A 108 9.75 -19.36 15.18
N GLU A 109 11.00 -18.93 15.25
CA GLU A 109 11.61 -18.29 16.43
C GLU A 109 11.00 -16.93 16.74
N GLU A 110 10.73 -16.12 15.72
CA GLU A 110 10.07 -14.81 15.90
C GLU A 110 8.61 -14.96 16.35
N ALA A 111 7.89 -15.95 15.82
CA ALA A 111 6.52 -16.23 16.25
C ALA A 111 6.47 -16.71 17.71
N GLU A 112 7.39 -17.57 18.12
CA GLU A 112 7.52 -18.06 19.50
C GLU A 112 7.89 -16.93 20.46
N LEU A 113 8.81 -16.05 20.06
CA LEU A 113 9.18 -14.87 20.83
C LEU A 113 7.98 -13.94 21.05
N LEU A 114 7.18 -13.68 20.02
CA LEU A 114 6.00 -12.83 20.12
C LEU A 114 4.93 -13.45 21.04
N ASP A 115 4.70 -14.75 20.94
CA ASP A 115 3.73 -15.43 21.78
C ASP A 115 4.14 -15.40 23.24
N THR A 116 5.39 -15.70 23.52
CA THR A 116 5.98 -15.59 24.86
C THR A 116 5.87 -14.16 25.41
N TYR A 117 6.21 -13.17 24.60
CA TYR A 117 6.12 -11.76 25.00
C TYR A 117 4.70 -11.33 25.34
N ARG A 118 3.69 -11.79 24.60
CA ARG A 118 2.27 -11.47 24.88
C ARG A 118 1.80 -11.98 26.26
N GLN A 119 2.36 -13.08 26.73
CA GLN A 119 2.02 -13.69 28.01
C GLN A 119 2.69 -13.01 29.23
N LEU A 120 3.69 -12.16 29.00
CA LEU A 120 4.38 -11.46 30.08
C LEU A 120 3.50 -10.41 30.76
N SER A 121 3.72 -10.21 32.06
CA SER A 121 3.11 -9.11 32.82
C SER A 121 3.58 -7.75 32.30
N VAL A 122 2.82 -6.68 32.57
CA VAL A 122 3.16 -5.32 32.13
C VAL A 122 4.55 -4.90 32.64
N ASN A 123 4.87 -5.19 33.89
CA ASN A 123 6.17 -4.84 34.46
C ASN A 123 7.32 -5.61 33.79
N THR A 124 7.12 -6.89 33.52
CA THR A 124 8.12 -7.72 32.82
C THR A 124 8.32 -7.25 31.38
N LYS A 125 7.26 -6.85 30.68
CA LYS A 125 7.35 -6.25 29.34
C LYS A 125 8.20 -5.00 29.34
N THR A 126 8.02 -4.11 30.30
CA THR A 126 8.81 -2.86 30.43
C THR A 126 10.29 -3.19 30.63
N SER A 127 10.61 -4.09 31.59
CA SER A 127 11.99 -4.51 31.86
C SER A 127 12.65 -5.17 30.66
N PHE A 128 11.90 -5.96 29.91
CA PHE A 128 12.38 -6.60 28.69
C PHE A 128 12.73 -5.57 27.59
N PHE A 129 11.89 -4.56 27.41
CA PHE A 129 12.19 -3.48 26.46
C PHE A 129 13.39 -2.64 26.85
N ASP A 130 13.56 -2.36 28.14
CA ASP A 130 14.72 -1.61 28.64
C ASP A 130 16.02 -2.39 28.39
N LEU A 131 16.00 -3.70 28.62
CA LEU A 131 17.10 -4.59 28.31
C LEU A 131 17.44 -4.58 26.82
N LEU A 132 16.44 -4.72 25.94
CA LEU A 132 16.64 -4.70 24.48
C LEU A 132 17.21 -3.37 24.01
N ARG A 133 16.75 -2.24 24.56
CA ARG A 133 17.29 -0.91 24.24
C ARG A 133 18.75 -0.76 24.66
N GLN A 134 19.13 -1.34 25.80
CA GLN A 134 20.50 -1.31 26.27
C GLN A 134 21.41 -2.14 25.38
N ILE A 135 21.01 -3.36 25.02
CA ILE A 135 21.74 -4.23 24.10
C ILE A 135 21.91 -3.54 22.73
N ALA A 136 20.84 -2.92 22.20
CA ALA A 136 20.89 -2.21 20.91
C ALA A 136 21.83 -1.01 20.91
N LYS A 137 22.00 -0.32 22.05
CA LYS A 137 22.98 0.75 22.23
C LYS A 137 24.41 0.23 22.23
N ASP A 138 24.65 -0.89 22.87
CA ASP A 138 25.98 -1.50 22.96
C ASP A 138 26.46 -2.04 21.60
N ILE A 139 25.54 -2.57 20.78
CA ILE A 139 25.86 -3.01 19.42
C ILE A 139 26.22 -1.82 18.48
N LYS A 140 25.64 -0.64 18.72
CA LYS A 140 25.89 0.55 17.91
C LYS A 140 27.17 1.32 18.30
N LYS A 141 27.84 0.95 19.38
CA LYS A 141 29.14 1.57 19.70
C LYS A 141 30.21 1.06 18.73
N PRO A 142 30.86 1.95 17.97
CA PRO A 142 31.99 1.53 17.13
C PRO A 142 33.08 0.98 18.05
N VAL A 143 33.55 -0.21 17.73
CA VAL A 143 34.74 -0.77 18.37
C VAL A 143 35.91 0.09 17.92
N HIS A 144 36.31 1.05 18.75
CA HIS A 144 37.57 1.75 18.58
C HIS A 144 38.69 0.75 18.85
N ARG A 145 39.34 0.30 17.78
CA ARG A 145 40.67 -0.29 17.83
C ARG A 145 41.71 0.81 17.71
#